data_4a2c9c832703db124bb06531c045fe9a
#
_entry.id   4a2c9c832703db124bb06531c045fe9a
#
_cell.length_a   1.000
_cell.length_b   1.000
_cell.length_c   1.000
_cell.angle_alpha   90.00
_cell.angle_beta   90.00
_cell.angle_gamma   90.00
#
_symmetry.space_group_name_H-M   'P 1'
#
loop_
_entity.id
_entity.type
_entity.pdbx_description
1 polymer ?
#
loop_
_entity_poly.entity_id
_entity_poly.type
_entity_poly.pdbx_seq_one_letter_code
_entity_poly.pdbx_strand_id
1 'polypeptide(L)'
;MVCGKGCYVRSIARDLGADFGCLGHVAWLRRTWSGPFEAEAALPFDQVDALAQTPELDTHIQPLELGLEDLPMLPCAADGAAKLRNGNPGMVFSSDVDYGEEALAALDGKAVAIGTYRSGELHPSKVFQTFQS
;
A
#
# COMPACT_ATOMS: atom_id res chain seq x y z
N MET A 1 -19.27 -6.53 6.66
CA MET A 1 -18.60 -5.87 7.78
C MET A 1 -17.40 -5.14 7.22
N VAL A 2 -17.22 -3.87 7.56
CA VAL A 2 -16.02 -3.08 7.24
C VAL A 2 -15.21 -2.95 8.52
N CYS A 3 -13.91 -3.18 8.48
CA CYS A 3 -13.04 -3.05 9.64
C CYS A 3 -11.64 -2.55 9.22
N GLY A 4 -11.00 -1.82 10.13
CA GLY A 4 -9.66 -1.30 9.94
C GLY A 4 -8.55 -2.34 10.17
N LYS A 5 -7.33 -1.88 10.03
CA LYS A 5 -6.11 -2.68 10.30
C LYS A 5 -6.11 -3.19 11.75
N GLY A 6 -5.70 -4.44 11.94
CA GLY A 6 -5.63 -5.09 13.26
C GLY A 6 -6.93 -5.74 13.74
N CYS A 7 -8.01 -5.68 12.96
CA CYS A 7 -9.26 -6.37 13.29
C CYS A 7 -9.21 -7.86 12.93
N TYR A 8 -9.52 -8.71 13.89
CA TYR A 8 -9.57 -10.16 13.72
C TYR A 8 -11.03 -10.66 13.74
N VAL A 9 -11.55 -11.00 12.57
CA VAL A 9 -12.94 -11.49 12.41
C VAL A 9 -13.24 -12.71 13.30
N ARG A 10 -12.26 -13.60 13.49
CA ARG A 10 -12.39 -14.76 14.37
C ARG A 10 -12.57 -14.36 15.84
N SER A 11 -11.93 -13.27 16.29
CA SER A 11 -12.11 -12.75 17.64
C SER A 11 -13.51 -12.18 17.82
N ILE A 12 -14.01 -11.43 16.81
CA ILE A 12 -15.39 -10.92 16.84
C ILE A 12 -16.41 -12.05 16.97
N ALA A 13 -16.26 -13.12 16.18
CA ALA A 13 -17.17 -14.27 16.27
C ALA A 13 -17.14 -14.96 17.65
N ARG A 14 -15.95 -15.11 18.24
CA ARG A 14 -15.77 -15.64 19.58
C ARG A 14 -16.44 -14.76 20.63
N ASP A 15 -16.20 -13.47 20.58
CA ASP A 15 -16.68 -12.51 21.58
C ASP A 15 -18.21 -12.38 21.52
N LEU A 16 -18.78 -12.33 20.31
CA LEU A 16 -20.23 -12.41 20.12
C LEU A 16 -20.82 -13.71 20.68
N GLY A 17 -20.16 -14.85 20.46
CA GLY A 17 -20.60 -16.11 21.05
C GLY A 17 -20.63 -16.03 22.56
N ALA A 18 -19.60 -15.47 23.19
CA ALA A 18 -19.56 -15.29 24.65
C ALA A 18 -20.66 -14.38 25.16
N ASP A 19 -20.96 -13.26 24.50
CA ASP A 19 -22.02 -12.32 24.85
C ASP A 19 -23.42 -12.96 24.79
N PHE A 20 -23.64 -13.89 23.85
CA PHE A 20 -24.87 -14.67 23.74
C PHE A 20 -24.90 -15.94 24.62
N GLY A 21 -23.87 -16.17 25.45
CA GLY A 21 -23.79 -17.35 26.32
C GLY A 21 -23.57 -18.67 25.55
N CYS A 22 -22.99 -18.61 24.36
CA CYS A 22 -22.67 -19.76 23.52
C CYS A 22 -21.27 -19.67 22.91
N LEU A 23 -20.88 -20.67 22.13
CA LEU A 23 -19.62 -20.64 21.36
C LEU A 23 -19.90 -20.13 19.96
N GLY A 24 -19.05 -19.18 19.51
CA GLY A 24 -19.11 -18.62 18.17
C GLY A 24 -17.85 -18.92 17.35
N HIS A 25 -18.01 -19.24 16.07
CA HIS A 25 -16.90 -19.38 15.13
C HIS A 25 -17.29 -18.86 13.75
N VAL A 26 -16.30 -18.55 12.93
CA VAL A 26 -16.49 -18.14 11.54
C VAL A 26 -16.65 -19.40 10.68
N ALA A 27 -17.87 -19.66 10.19
CA ALA A 27 -18.13 -20.78 9.29
C ALA A 27 -17.66 -20.49 7.85
N TRP A 28 -17.77 -19.24 7.43
CA TRP A 28 -17.35 -18.80 6.10
C TRP A 28 -16.94 -17.34 6.13
N LEU A 29 -15.88 -16.99 5.37
CA LEU A 29 -15.38 -15.62 5.24
C LEU A 29 -14.89 -15.39 3.81
N ARG A 30 -15.34 -14.31 3.21
CA ARG A 30 -14.80 -13.79 1.96
C ARG A 30 -14.45 -12.31 2.14
N ARG A 31 -13.19 -11.95 1.90
CA ARG A 31 -12.80 -10.55 1.78
C ARG A 31 -13.18 -10.07 0.40
N THR A 32 -14.00 -9.03 0.32
CA THR A 32 -14.46 -8.47 -0.96
C THR A 32 -13.58 -7.33 -1.46
N TRP A 33 -12.89 -6.63 -0.56
CA TRP A 33 -11.93 -5.58 -0.90
C TRP A 33 -10.88 -5.37 0.21
N SER A 34 -9.75 -4.75 -0.15
CA SER A 34 -8.68 -4.37 0.77
C SER A 34 -7.93 -3.16 0.19
N GLY A 35 -8.05 -1.98 0.83
CA GLY A 35 -7.60 -0.72 0.24
C GLY A 35 -8.26 -0.53 -1.14
N PRO A 36 -7.53 -0.15 -2.17
CA PRO A 36 -8.06 0.06 -3.53
C PRO A 36 -8.37 -1.25 -4.29
N PHE A 37 -8.03 -2.41 -3.72
CA PHE A 37 -8.13 -3.69 -4.43
C PHE A 37 -9.46 -4.39 -4.14
N GLU A 38 -10.22 -4.68 -5.19
CA GLU A 38 -11.48 -5.42 -5.14
C GLU A 38 -11.29 -6.88 -5.54
N ALA A 39 -11.96 -7.80 -4.85
CA ALA A 39 -11.86 -9.23 -5.13
C ALA A 39 -12.43 -9.62 -6.50
N GLU A 40 -13.35 -8.82 -7.04
CA GLU A 40 -13.94 -9.05 -8.36
C GLU A 40 -12.98 -8.70 -9.51
N ALA A 41 -12.07 -7.75 -9.27
CA ALA A 41 -11.02 -7.37 -10.21
C ALA A 41 -9.75 -8.23 -10.09
N ALA A 42 -9.70 -9.10 -9.08
CA ALA A 42 -8.55 -9.97 -8.84
C ALA A 42 -8.48 -11.11 -9.88
N LEU A 43 -7.28 -11.43 -10.31
CA LEU A 43 -7.04 -12.57 -11.18
C LEU A 43 -7.25 -13.89 -10.41
N PRO A 44 -8.09 -14.84 -10.89
CA PRO A 44 -8.25 -16.14 -10.27
C PRO A 44 -6.91 -16.93 -10.25
N PHE A 45 -6.70 -17.73 -9.21
CA PHE A 45 -5.42 -18.42 -9.01
C PHE A 45 -5.05 -19.37 -10.15
N ASP A 46 -6.02 -20.07 -10.71
CA ASP A 46 -5.84 -20.94 -11.88
C ASP A 46 -5.37 -20.17 -13.13
N GLN A 47 -5.83 -18.94 -13.31
CA GLN A 47 -5.35 -18.07 -14.38
C GLN A 47 -3.93 -17.55 -14.10
N VAL A 48 -3.59 -17.22 -12.84
CA VAL A 48 -2.22 -16.84 -12.47
C VAL A 48 -1.25 -17.98 -12.80
N ASP A 49 -1.60 -19.21 -12.45
CA ASP A 49 -0.77 -20.39 -12.70
C ASP A 49 -0.57 -20.63 -14.20
N ALA A 50 -1.63 -20.46 -15.00
CA ALA A 50 -1.56 -20.57 -16.46
C ALA A 50 -0.69 -19.48 -17.11
N LEU A 51 -0.71 -18.25 -16.56
CA LEU A 51 0.04 -17.09 -17.09
C LEU A 51 1.47 -16.99 -16.54
N ALA A 52 1.82 -17.73 -15.49
CA ALA A 52 3.10 -17.59 -14.77
C ALA A 52 4.36 -17.75 -15.62
N GLN A 53 4.24 -18.41 -16.81
CA GLN A 53 5.32 -18.63 -17.76
C GLN A 53 5.26 -17.68 -18.97
N THR A 54 4.34 -16.71 -18.97
CA THR A 54 4.10 -15.83 -20.12
C THR A 54 4.30 -14.36 -19.75
N PRO A 55 4.72 -13.49 -20.69
CA PRO A 55 4.80 -12.04 -20.45
C PRO A 55 3.43 -11.39 -20.19
N GLU A 56 2.35 -12.11 -20.46
CA GLU A 56 0.98 -11.60 -20.27
C GLU A 56 0.66 -11.37 -18.79
N LEU A 57 1.28 -12.11 -17.86
CA LEU A 57 1.10 -11.89 -16.43
C LEU A 57 1.49 -10.46 -16.02
N ASP A 58 2.53 -9.91 -16.61
CA ASP A 58 3.02 -8.55 -16.30
C ASP A 58 1.98 -7.47 -16.61
N THR A 59 1.09 -7.72 -17.58
CA THR A 59 0.01 -6.76 -17.92
C THR A 59 -1.07 -6.64 -16.84
N HIS A 60 -1.15 -7.63 -15.94
CA HIS A 60 -2.08 -7.64 -14.81
C HIS A 60 -1.50 -7.03 -13.53
N ILE A 61 -0.18 -6.74 -13.51
CA ILE A 61 0.46 -6.10 -12.37
C ILE A 61 0.01 -4.65 -12.29
N GLN A 62 -0.61 -4.29 -11.17
CA GLN A 62 -1.05 -2.92 -10.93
C GLN A 62 0.12 -2.02 -10.55
N PRO A 63 0.06 -0.71 -10.88
CA PRO A 63 1.08 0.24 -10.43
C PRO A 63 1.23 0.25 -8.91
N LEU A 64 2.47 0.39 -8.44
CA LEU A 64 2.78 0.46 -7.00
C LEU A 64 2.02 1.60 -6.31
N GLU A 65 1.87 2.71 -7.00
CA GLU A 65 1.22 3.94 -6.53
C GLU A 65 -0.24 3.69 -6.15
N LEU A 66 -0.93 2.75 -6.80
CA LEU A 66 -2.30 2.37 -6.46
C LEU A 66 -2.40 1.85 -5.02
N GLY A 67 -1.44 1.05 -4.59
CA GLY A 67 -1.41 0.52 -3.21
C GLY A 67 -1.00 1.55 -2.15
N LEU A 68 -0.64 2.76 -2.57
CA LEU A 68 -0.14 3.84 -1.72
C LEU A 68 -1.03 5.10 -1.78
N GLU A 69 -2.23 5.01 -2.37
CA GLU A 69 -3.12 6.14 -2.58
C GLU A 69 -3.59 6.84 -1.28
N ASP A 70 -3.53 6.13 -0.15
CA ASP A 70 -3.84 6.69 1.17
C ASP A 70 -2.74 7.64 1.69
N LEU A 71 -1.54 7.63 1.10
CA LEU A 71 -0.44 8.51 1.48
C LEU A 71 -0.44 9.79 0.63
N PRO A 72 -0.25 10.97 1.25
CA PRO A 72 -0.05 12.19 0.49
C PRO A 72 1.19 12.06 -0.40
N MET A 73 1.02 12.34 -1.70
CA MET A 73 2.08 12.25 -2.69
C MET A 73 2.79 13.60 -2.83
N LEU A 74 4.08 13.61 -2.55
CA LEU A 74 4.94 14.78 -2.63
C LEU A 74 5.85 14.69 -3.85
N PRO A 75 5.69 15.56 -4.85
CA PRO A 75 6.63 15.64 -5.97
C PRO A 75 8.05 15.96 -5.49
N CYS A 76 9.04 15.36 -6.13
CA CYS A 76 10.45 15.71 -5.94
C CYS A 76 11.16 15.94 -7.28
N ALA A 77 12.26 16.69 -7.24
CA ALA A 77 13.15 16.83 -8.39
C ALA A 77 14.14 15.65 -8.46
N ALA A 78 14.86 15.52 -9.58
CA ALA A 78 15.77 14.41 -9.80
C ALA A 78 16.89 14.28 -8.75
N ASP A 79 17.40 15.42 -8.25
CA ASP A 79 18.41 15.46 -7.19
C ASP A 79 17.84 14.99 -5.83
N GLY A 80 16.61 15.40 -5.50
CA GLY A 80 15.87 14.90 -4.33
C GLY A 80 15.63 13.40 -4.41
N ALA A 81 15.16 12.91 -5.57
CA ALA A 81 14.96 11.49 -5.82
C ALA A 81 16.26 10.67 -5.70
N ALA A 82 17.39 11.21 -6.20
CA ALA A 82 18.69 10.56 -6.08
C ALA A 82 19.13 10.40 -4.62
N LYS A 83 18.93 11.43 -3.78
CA LYS A 83 19.20 11.34 -2.34
C LYS A 83 18.32 10.32 -1.67
N LEU A 84 17.00 10.35 -1.93
CA LEU A 84 16.03 9.43 -1.37
C LEU A 84 16.34 7.97 -1.72
N ARG A 85 16.72 7.69 -2.98
CA ARG A 85 17.12 6.34 -3.43
C ARG A 85 18.33 5.79 -2.68
N ASN A 86 19.20 6.67 -2.20
CA ASN A 86 20.35 6.31 -1.36
C ASN A 86 20.03 6.28 0.15
N GLY A 87 18.77 6.42 0.53
CA GLY A 87 18.34 6.41 1.93
C GLY A 87 18.63 7.72 2.68
N ASN A 88 18.99 8.79 1.98
CA ASN A 88 19.23 10.12 2.55
C ASN A 88 17.99 11.01 2.42
N PRO A 89 17.80 11.99 3.32
CA PRO A 89 16.76 12.99 3.19
C PRO A 89 16.86 13.73 1.84
N GLY A 90 15.74 13.87 1.17
CA GLY A 90 15.64 14.54 -0.12
C GLY A 90 14.57 15.61 -0.13
N MET A 91 14.83 16.71 -0.86
CA MET A 91 13.86 17.79 -1.03
C MET A 91 12.62 17.32 -1.77
N VAL A 92 11.45 17.69 -1.24
CA VAL A 92 10.14 17.44 -1.81
C VAL A 92 9.33 18.73 -1.82
N PHE A 93 8.37 18.82 -2.74
CA PHE A 93 7.47 19.96 -2.83
C PHE A 93 6.16 19.60 -2.12
N SER A 94 5.82 20.35 -1.07
CA SER A 94 4.56 20.17 -0.31
C SER A 94 3.87 21.48 -0.11
N SER A 95 2.53 21.47 -0.22
CA SER A 95 1.66 22.58 0.20
C SER A 95 0.81 22.23 1.42
N ASP A 96 0.53 20.93 1.65
CA ASP A 96 -0.58 20.51 2.53
C ASP A 96 -0.22 19.30 3.42
N VAL A 97 1.06 19.02 3.66
CA VAL A 97 1.51 17.93 4.54
C VAL A 97 2.16 18.51 5.78
N ASP A 98 1.71 18.06 6.94
CA ASP A 98 2.20 18.52 8.23
C ASP A 98 3.56 17.93 8.61
N TYR A 99 4.31 18.68 9.43
CA TYR A 99 5.58 18.22 9.97
C TYR A 99 5.39 16.93 10.79
N GLY A 100 6.12 15.88 10.42
CA GLY A 100 6.07 14.59 11.09
C GLY A 100 5.09 13.60 10.46
N GLU A 101 4.33 14.01 9.44
CA GLU A 101 3.41 13.15 8.72
C GLU A 101 4.14 12.19 7.77
N GLU A 102 3.58 10.99 7.59
CA GLU A 102 4.09 10.01 6.63
C GLU A 102 3.59 10.35 5.23
N ALA A 103 4.51 10.38 4.26
CA ALA A 103 4.21 10.75 2.88
C ALA A 103 5.00 9.90 1.88
N LEU A 104 4.56 9.94 0.62
CA LEU A 104 5.20 9.31 -0.52
C LEU A 104 5.91 10.36 -1.37
N ALA A 105 7.22 10.26 -1.53
CA ALA A 105 7.93 11.05 -2.54
C ALA A 105 7.81 10.41 -3.91
N ALA A 106 7.50 11.22 -4.93
CA ALA A 106 7.37 10.77 -6.31
C ALA A 106 8.16 11.66 -7.29
N LEU A 107 8.84 11.03 -8.24
CA LEU A 107 9.46 11.68 -9.40
C LEU A 107 8.64 11.37 -10.65
N ASP A 108 8.12 12.40 -11.29
CA ASP A 108 7.26 12.27 -12.49
C ASP A 108 6.09 11.29 -12.27
N GLY A 109 5.47 11.34 -11.08
CA GLY A 109 4.36 10.46 -10.69
C GLY A 109 4.76 9.03 -10.31
N LYS A 110 6.05 8.69 -10.34
CA LYS A 110 6.56 7.37 -9.94
C LYS A 110 7.08 7.39 -8.51
N ALA A 111 6.64 6.42 -7.72
CA ALA A 111 7.04 6.26 -6.33
C ALA A 111 8.56 6.10 -6.18
N VAL A 112 9.16 6.88 -5.29
CA VAL A 112 10.60 6.87 -4.98
C VAL A 112 10.85 6.34 -3.57
N ALA A 113 10.18 6.92 -2.58
CA ALA A 113 10.34 6.53 -1.17
C ALA A 113 9.11 6.92 -0.34
N ILE A 114 8.83 6.14 0.68
CA ILE A 114 7.94 6.53 1.78
C ILE A 114 8.82 7.03 2.92
N GLY A 115 8.37 8.05 3.62
CA GLY A 115 9.09 8.58 4.77
C GLY A 115 8.32 9.65 5.51
N THR A 116 8.98 10.28 6.46
CA THR A 116 8.41 11.34 7.28
C THR A 116 8.77 12.70 6.69
N TYR A 117 7.76 13.55 6.47
CA TYR A 117 7.96 14.93 5.99
C TYR A 117 8.51 15.82 7.11
N ARG A 118 9.55 16.57 6.83
CA ARG A 118 10.17 17.53 7.77
C ARG A 118 10.67 18.77 7.03
N SER A 119 9.94 19.85 7.14
CA SER A 119 10.38 21.19 6.69
C SER A 119 10.93 21.23 5.25
N GLY A 120 10.23 20.61 4.30
CA GLY A 120 10.61 20.61 2.88
C GLY A 120 11.45 19.40 2.45
N GLU A 121 11.78 18.51 3.37
CA GLU A 121 12.49 17.25 3.07
C GLU A 121 11.68 16.04 3.49
N LEU A 122 11.76 14.95 2.72
CA LEU A 122 11.30 13.63 3.14
C LEU A 122 12.48 12.85 3.71
N HIS A 123 12.31 12.35 4.95
CA HIS A 123 13.24 11.45 5.61
C HIS A 123 12.81 10.01 5.34
N PRO A 124 13.47 9.28 4.44
CA PRO A 124 12.95 8.00 3.97
C PRO A 124 12.99 6.91 5.04
N SER A 125 11.89 6.16 5.15
CA SER A 125 11.79 4.93 5.94
C SER A 125 11.83 3.68 5.05
N LYS A 126 11.33 3.81 3.80
CA LYS A 126 11.35 2.76 2.76
C LYS A 126 11.66 3.38 1.43
N VAL A 127 12.54 2.74 0.67
CA VAL A 127 12.95 3.18 -0.67
C VAL A 127 12.52 2.14 -1.69
N PHE A 128 11.91 2.59 -2.79
CA PHE A 128 11.52 1.73 -3.89
C PHE A 128 12.64 1.67 -4.94
N GLN A 129 13.06 0.46 -5.27
CA GLN A 129 13.93 0.24 -6.41
C GLN A 129 13.04 0.02 -7.64
N THR A 130 12.97 1.01 -8.52
CA THR A 130 12.37 0.81 -9.84
C THR A 130 13.36 0.02 -10.68
N PHE A 131 13.05 -1.24 -10.96
CA PHE A 131 13.73 -1.96 -12.04
C PHE A 131 13.34 -1.26 -13.34
N GLN A 132 14.29 -0.56 -13.97
CA GLN A 132 14.09 -0.10 -15.34
C GLN A 132 14.17 -1.34 -16.23
N SER A 133 13.05 -1.67 -16.84
CA SER A 133 12.99 -2.67 -17.93
C SER A 133 13.57 -2.08 -19.18
#